data_85353286db8ecea5daac35ff2014d19b
#
_entry.id   85353286db8ecea5daac35ff2014d19b
#
_cell.length_a   1.000
_cell.length_b   1.000
_cell.length_c   1.000
_cell.angle_alpha   90.00
_cell.angle_beta   90.00
_cell.angle_gamma   90.00
#
_symmetry.space_group_name_H-M   'P 1'
#
loop_
_entity.id
_entity.type
_entity.pdbx_description
1 polymer ?
#
loop_
_entity_poly.entity_id
_entity_poly.type
_entity_poly.pdbx_seq_one_letter_code
_entity_poly.pdbx_strand_id
1 'polypeptide(L)'
;MSAKKPLLTLLKITLVGILFAVIFYNITWIDSYSRLNQQGVVVEQVEGSIVGAWDQDTLQFLPTASSEAIDLQRGIQLDGTTILVSPGLPTYIRNLDIALFSLGALLFFIFIVVINSRWWFLLRANGLGVRFIEAQKFGWIGLFFNNVMP
;
A
#
# COMPACT_ATOMS: atom_id res chain seq x y z
N MET A 1 22.22 32.62 16.42
CA MET A 1 21.25 31.74 15.67
C MET A 1 21.26 30.36 16.31
N SER A 2 20.11 29.90 16.83
CA SER A 2 20.06 28.68 17.66
C SER A 2 20.35 27.41 16.82
N ALA A 3 21.41 26.68 17.12
CA ALA A 3 21.78 25.40 16.50
C ALA A 3 20.72 24.28 16.69
N LYS A 4 19.69 24.51 17.50
CA LYS A 4 18.59 23.58 17.77
C LYS A 4 17.66 23.38 16.56
N LYS A 5 17.47 24.40 15.71
CA LYS A 5 16.56 24.30 14.54
C LYS A 5 17.05 23.30 13.47
N PRO A 6 18.35 23.35 13.01
CA PRO A 6 18.83 22.41 12.03
C PRO A 6 18.87 20.96 12.55
N LEU A 7 19.19 20.76 13.84
CA LEU A 7 19.21 19.44 14.47
C LEU A 7 17.79 18.80 14.48
N LEU A 8 16.78 19.58 14.81
CA LEU A 8 15.37 19.11 14.83
C LEU A 8 14.88 18.76 13.41
N THR A 9 15.30 19.53 12.41
CA THR A 9 14.98 19.25 11.00
C THR A 9 15.66 17.96 10.53
N LEU A 10 16.93 17.79 10.87
CA LEU A 10 17.69 16.57 10.56
C LEU A 10 17.03 15.34 11.18
N LEU A 11 16.65 15.42 12.47
CA LEU A 11 15.97 14.34 13.18
C LEU A 11 14.66 13.95 12.50
N LYS A 12 13.84 14.91 12.06
CA LYS A 12 12.59 14.65 11.34
C LYS A 12 12.85 13.95 10.01
N ILE A 13 13.81 14.40 9.23
CA ILE A 13 14.17 13.80 7.94
C ILE A 13 14.66 12.36 8.15
N THR A 14 15.50 12.14 9.16
CA THR A 14 15.99 10.80 9.50
C THR A 14 14.85 9.88 9.92
N LEU A 15 13.92 10.35 10.75
CA LEU A 15 12.76 9.56 11.17
C LEU A 15 11.88 9.16 9.98
N VAL A 16 11.58 10.10 9.09
CA VAL A 16 10.82 9.84 7.87
C VAL A 16 11.57 8.84 6.97
N GLY A 17 12.89 9.01 6.81
CA GLY A 17 13.73 8.08 6.05
C GLY A 17 13.70 6.66 6.60
N ILE A 18 13.77 6.50 7.93
CA ILE A 18 13.66 5.20 8.60
C ILE A 18 12.29 4.57 8.35
N LEU A 19 11.20 5.34 8.48
CA LEU A 19 9.85 4.87 8.20
C LEU A 19 9.70 4.35 6.77
N PHE A 20 10.18 5.11 5.78
CA PHE A 20 10.19 4.66 4.40
C PHE A 20 11.04 3.40 4.20
N ALA A 21 12.22 3.33 4.81
CA ALA A 21 13.09 2.16 4.73
C ALA A 21 12.39 0.91 5.29
N VAL A 22 11.69 1.02 6.43
CA VAL A 22 10.91 -0.08 7.01
C VAL A 22 9.78 -0.50 6.08
N ILE A 23 9.03 0.45 5.50
CA ILE A 23 7.95 0.14 4.54
C ILE A 23 8.51 -0.60 3.34
N PHE A 24 9.57 -0.07 2.69
CA PHE A 24 10.18 -0.69 1.53
C PHE A 24 10.79 -2.07 1.82
N TYR A 25 11.33 -2.26 3.02
CA TYR A 25 11.87 -3.56 3.44
C TYR A 25 10.77 -4.62 3.62
N ASN A 26 9.57 -4.21 4.08
CA ASN A 26 8.44 -5.12 4.28
C ASN A 26 7.59 -5.34 3.02
N ILE A 27 7.84 -4.62 1.93
CA ILE A 27 7.14 -4.84 0.67
C ILE A 27 7.65 -6.13 0.02
N THR A 28 6.73 -7.02 -0.33
CA THR A 28 7.03 -8.20 -1.14
C THR A 28 7.24 -7.78 -2.59
N TRP A 29 8.48 -7.91 -3.07
CA TRP A 29 8.84 -7.51 -4.43
C TRP A 29 8.71 -8.65 -5.44
N ILE A 30 8.81 -9.89 -4.98
CA ILE A 30 8.81 -11.09 -5.79
C ILE A 30 7.52 -11.86 -5.54
N ASP A 31 6.92 -12.36 -6.60
CA ASP A 31 5.77 -13.25 -6.47
C ASP A 31 6.21 -14.54 -5.80
N SER A 32 5.35 -15.09 -4.97
CA SER A 32 5.59 -16.38 -4.35
C SER A 32 4.30 -17.17 -4.20
N TYR A 33 4.40 -18.49 -4.17
CA TYR A 33 3.33 -19.31 -3.65
C TYR A 33 3.79 -20.10 -2.43
N SER A 34 2.88 -20.37 -1.53
CA SER A 34 3.09 -21.18 -0.33
C SER A 34 2.10 -22.32 -0.32
N ARG A 35 2.61 -23.54 -0.08
CA ARG A 35 1.78 -24.72 0.16
C ARG A 35 1.66 -24.92 1.67
N LEU A 36 0.44 -24.95 2.17
CA LEU A 36 0.12 -25.18 3.56
C LEU A 36 -0.41 -26.61 3.73
N ASN A 37 -0.03 -27.27 4.83
CA ASN A 37 -0.65 -28.51 5.22
C ASN A 37 -2.06 -28.29 5.82
N GLN A 38 -2.76 -29.38 6.18
CA GLN A 38 -4.08 -29.32 6.80
C GLN A 38 -4.12 -28.57 8.14
N GLN A 39 -2.97 -28.35 8.77
CA GLN A 39 -2.83 -27.63 10.03
C GLN A 39 -2.51 -26.14 9.81
N GLY A 40 -2.45 -25.67 8.55
CA GLY A 40 -2.14 -24.29 8.20
C GLY A 40 -0.64 -23.93 8.31
N VAL A 41 0.24 -24.94 8.43
CA VAL A 41 1.68 -24.72 8.49
C VAL A 41 2.25 -24.70 7.07
N VAL A 42 3.10 -23.72 6.75
CA VAL A 42 3.79 -23.64 5.48
C VAL A 42 4.78 -24.82 5.36
N VAL A 43 4.54 -25.66 4.36
CA VAL A 43 5.39 -26.84 4.05
C VAL A 43 6.39 -26.50 2.95
N GLU A 44 5.98 -25.65 2.03
CA GLU A 44 6.78 -25.27 0.87
C GLU A 44 6.50 -23.81 0.53
N GLN A 45 7.54 -23.06 0.22
CA GLN A 45 7.44 -21.71 -0.32
C GLN A 45 8.38 -21.58 -1.51
N VAL A 46 7.85 -21.14 -2.65
CA VAL A 46 8.62 -20.99 -3.89
C VAL A 46 8.46 -19.58 -4.40
N GLU A 47 9.57 -18.95 -4.71
CA GLU A 47 9.63 -17.63 -5.33
C GLU A 47 9.67 -17.76 -6.86
N GLY A 48 9.04 -16.82 -7.55
CA GLY A 48 8.99 -16.83 -9.00
C GLY A 48 8.25 -15.63 -9.55
N SER A 49 7.59 -15.81 -10.68
CA SER A 49 6.74 -14.80 -11.29
C SER A 49 5.41 -15.39 -11.77
N ILE A 50 4.35 -14.62 -11.58
CA ILE A 50 3.01 -14.97 -12.07
C ILE A 50 2.92 -14.55 -13.53
N VAL A 51 2.50 -15.48 -14.39
CA VAL A 51 2.28 -15.25 -15.81
C VAL A 51 0.79 -15.05 -16.06
N GLY A 52 0.41 -13.84 -16.43
CA GLY A 52 -1.00 -13.48 -16.67
C GLY A 52 -1.71 -12.85 -15.45
N ALA A 53 -3.02 -13.08 -15.35
CA ALA A 53 -3.83 -12.53 -14.28
C ALA A 53 -3.64 -13.34 -12.97
N TRP A 54 -3.37 -12.64 -11.90
CA TRP A 54 -3.08 -13.25 -10.59
C TRP A 54 -4.32 -13.60 -9.77
N ASP A 55 -5.48 -13.07 -10.14
CA ASP A 55 -6.76 -13.19 -9.43
C ASP A 55 -7.61 -14.37 -9.86
N GLN A 56 -7.13 -15.18 -10.83
CA GLN A 56 -7.81 -16.37 -11.31
C GLN A 56 -7.60 -17.57 -10.37
N ASP A 57 -8.56 -18.49 -10.39
CA ASP A 57 -8.48 -19.74 -9.63
C ASP A 57 -7.34 -20.64 -10.11
N THR A 58 -7.07 -20.63 -11.41
CA THR A 58 -5.92 -21.30 -12.02
C THR A 58 -5.01 -20.26 -12.63
N LEU A 59 -3.75 -20.26 -12.23
CA LEU A 59 -2.75 -19.33 -12.72
C LEU A 59 -1.47 -20.06 -13.13
N GLN A 60 -0.75 -19.47 -14.06
CA GLN A 60 0.58 -19.94 -14.43
C GLN A 60 1.64 -19.26 -13.58
N PHE A 61 2.51 -20.07 -13.03
CA PHE A 61 3.61 -19.60 -12.19
C PHE A 61 4.93 -20.11 -12.75
N LEU A 62 5.88 -19.21 -12.91
CA LEU A 62 7.23 -19.51 -13.36
C LEU A 62 8.18 -19.44 -12.14
N PRO A 63 8.60 -20.56 -11.57
CA PRO A 63 9.54 -20.57 -10.45
C PRO A 63 10.89 -19.97 -10.86
N THR A 64 11.54 -19.24 -9.95
CA THR A 64 12.88 -18.68 -10.23
C THR A 64 13.93 -19.77 -10.50
N ALA A 65 13.75 -20.94 -9.92
CA ALA A 65 14.66 -22.09 -10.08
C ALA A 65 14.40 -22.93 -11.33
N SER A 66 13.29 -22.69 -12.06
CA SER A 66 12.88 -23.47 -13.23
C SER A 66 12.60 -22.56 -14.42
N SER A 67 12.87 -23.05 -15.61
CA SER A 67 12.49 -22.37 -16.86
C SER A 67 11.11 -22.78 -17.37
N GLU A 68 10.43 -23.70 -16.68
CA GLU A 68 9.14 -24.24 -17.07
C GLU A 68 8.04 -23.67 -16.17
N ALA A 69 6.99 -23.14 -16.79
CA ALA A 69 5.83 -22.64 -16.08
C ALA A 69 4.98 -23.81 -15.57
N ILE A 70 4.52 -23.70 -14.35
CA ILE A 70 3.62 -24.67 -13.71
C ILE A 70 2.23 -24.06 -13.57
N ASP A 71 1.20 -24.87 -13.81
CA ASP A 71 -0.17 -24.47 -13.55
C ASP A 71 -0.48 -24.71 -12.07
N LEU A 72 -0.83 -23.64 -11.36
CA LEU A 72 -1.22 -23.69 -9.96
C LEU A 72 -2.72 -23.44 -9.82
N GLN A 73 -3.39 -24.34 -9.14
CA GLN A 73 -4.78 -24.15 -8.73
C GLN A 73 -4.79 -23.61 -7.30
N ARG A 74 -5.36 -22.42 -7.15
CA ARG A 74 -5.48 -21.75 -5.85
C ARG A 74 -6.49 -22.46 -4.97
N GLY A 75 -6.26 -22.47 -3.66
CA GLY A 75 -7.18 -23.01 -2.67
C GLY A 75 -6.84 -24.41 -2.21
N ILE A 76 -7.86 -25.10 -1.71
CA ILE A 76 -7.70 -26.44 -1.12
C ILE A 76 -7.57 -27.48 -2.24
N GLN A 77 -6.48 -28.24 -2.20
CA GLN A 77 -6.21 -29.33 -3.10
C GLN A 77 -6.86 -30.64 -2.62
N LEU A 78 -6.97 -31.63 -3.52
CA LEU A 78 -7.54 -32.95 -3.21
C LEU A 78 -6.74 -33.71 -2.13
N ASP A 79 -5.48 -33.40 -1.95
CA ASP A 79 -4.59 -33.96 -0.91
C ASP A 79 -4.75 -33.26 0.44
N GLY A 80 -5.66 -32.29 0.56
CA GLY A 80 -5.89 -31.50 1.75
C GLY A 80 -4.86 -30.40 2.01
N THR A 81 -3.92 -30.17 1.08
CA THR A 81 -3.03 -29.01 1.13
C THR A 81 -3.74 -27.77 0.58
N THR A 82 -3.30 -26.58 1.02
CA THR A 82 -3.83 -25.30 0.53
C THR A 82 -2.72 -24.53 -0.16
N ILE A 83 -2.98 -24.10 -1.41
CA ILE A 83 -2.08 -23.23 -2.14
C ILE A 83 -2.49 -21.79 -1.96
N LEU A 84 -1.62 -21.01 -1.32
CA LEU A 84 -1.72 -19.55 -1.20
C LEU A 84 -0.73 -18.89 -2.16
N VAL A 85 -1.25 -18.00 -2.99
CA VAL A 85 -0.43 -17.21 -3.90
C VAL A 85 -0.31 -15.80 -3.36
N SER A 86 0.91 -15.32 -3.21
CA SER A 86 1.25 -13.99 -2.72
C SER A 86 1.94 -13.20 -3.85
N PRO A 87 1.17 -12.38 -4.59
CA PRO A 87 1.74 -11.55 -5.64
C PRO A 87 2.67 -10.49 -5.06
N GLY A 88 3.76 -10.23 -5.74
CA GLY A 88 4.65 -9.12 -5.45
C GLY A 88 4.07 -7.79 -5.93
N LEU A 89 4.61 -6.68 -5.42
CA LEU A 89 4.18 -5.34 -5.80
C LEU A 89 4.18 -5.08 -7.32
N PRO A 90 5.19 -5.53 -8.11
CA PRO A 90 5.18 -5.34 -9.55
C PRO A 90 3.97 -6.00 -10.24
N THR A 91 3.58 -7.19 -9.79
CA THR A 91 2.42 -7.91 -10.32
C THR A 91 1.11 -7.19 -10.00
N TYR A 92 0.96 -6.63 -8.80
CA TYR A 92 -0.18 -5.78 -8.49
C TYR A 92 -0.25 -4.53 -9.37
N ILE A 93 0.89 -3.84 -9.56
CA ILE A 93 0.93 -2.63 -10.40
C ILE A 93 0.62 -2.95 -11.85
N ARG A 94 1.15 -4.05 -12.37
CA ARG A 94 0.93 -4.48 -13.77
C ARG A 94 -0.53 -4.83 -14.07
N ASN A 95 -1.22 -5.41 -13.09
CA ASN A 95 -2.62 -5.82 -13.22
C ASN A 95 -3.60 -4.79 -12.66
N LEU A 96 -3.12 -3.58 -12.30
CA LEU A 96 -3.96 -2.53 -11.75
C LEU A 96 -4.92 -2.00 -12.83
N ASP A 97 -6.22 -2.02 -12.55
CA ASP A 97 -7.18 -1.28 -13.34
C ASP A 97 -6.99 0.22 -13.10
N ILE A 98 -6.27 0.87 -14.03
CA ILE A 98 -5.92 2.29 -13.92
C ILE A 98 -7.18 3.17 -13.89
N ALA A 99 -8.26 2.76 -14.56
CA ALA A 99 -9.50 3.54 -14.59
C ALA A 99 -10.19 3.52 -13.21
N LEU A 100 -10.37 2.34 -12.63
CA LEU A 100 -10.93 2.18 -11.28
C LEU A 100 -10.03 2.82 -10.21
N PHE A 101 -8.71 2.64 -10.30
CA PHE A 101 -7.78 3.26 -9.38
C PHE A 101 -7.83 4.79 -9.45
N SER A 102 -7.84 5.35 -10.66
CA SER A 102 -7.93 6.81 -10.86
C SER A 102 -9.25 7.38 -10.36
N LEU A 103 -10.35 6.66 -10.57
CA LEU A 103 -11.67 7.03 -10.05
C LEU A 103 -11.66 7.01 -8.51
N GLY A 104 -11.11 5.96 -7.90
CA GLY A 104 -10.95 5.87 -6.44
C GLY A 104 -10.10 7.00 -5.87
N ALA A 105 -8.96 7.29 -6.51
CA ALA A 105 -8.09 8.39 -6.11
C ALA A 105 -8.78 9.76 -6.23
N LEU A 106 -9.56 9.98 -7.31
CA LEU A 106 -10.33 11.20 -7.49
C LEU A 106 -11.41 11.36 -6.40
N LEU A 107 -12.17 10.31 -6.13
CA LEU A 107 -13.19 10.31 -5.08
C LEU A 107 -12.58 10.56 -3.70
N PHE A 108 -11.42 9.94 -3.41
CA PHE A 108 -10.68 10.18 -2.17
C PHE A 108 -10.22 11.64 -2.05
N PHE A 109 -9.70 12.22 -3.14
CA PHE A 109 -9.33 13.63 -3.17
C PHE A 109 -10.52 14.55 -2.90
N ILE A 110 -11.66 14.32 -3.57
CA ILE A 110 -12.90 15.07 -3.35
C ILE A 110 -13.35 14.95 -1.89
N PHE A 111 -13.32 13.75 -1.32
CA PHE A 111 -13.66 13.49 0.07
C PHE A 111 -12.82 14.34 1.04
N ILE A 112 -11.50 14.40 0.83
CA ILE A 112 -10.61 15.23 1.67
C ILE A 112 -10.96 16.72 1.53
N VAL A 113 -11.21 17.20 0.30
CA VAL A 113 -11.60 18.59 0.06
C VAL A 113 -12.90 18.91 0.78
N VAL A 114 -13.88 18.03 0.75
CA VAL A 114 -15.17 18.22 1.44
C VAL A 114 -14.99 18.26 2.95
N ILE A 115 -14.21 17.35 3.54
CA ILE A 115 -13.93 17.37 4.99
C ILE A 115 -13.23 18.66 5.41
N ASN A 116 -12.22 19.08 4.67
CA ASN A 116 -11.50 20.32 4.97
C ASN A 116 -12.39 21.56 4.77
N SER A 117 -13.33 21.52 3.84
CA SER A 117 -14.31 22.59 3.63
C SER A 117 -15.21 22.78 4.85
N ARG A 118 -15.58 21.70 5.54
CA ARG A 118 -16.34 21.75 6.79
C ARG A 118 -15.59 22.59 7.86
N TRP A 119 -14.29 22.38 8.00
CA TRP A 119 -13.45 23.17 8.89
C TRP A 119 -13.40 24.64 8.49
N TRP A 120 -13.28 24.94 7.21
CA TRP A 120 -13.32 26.30 6.71
C TRP A 120 -14.64 27.01 7.04
N PHE A 121 -15.79 26.36 6.87
CA PHE A 121 -17.09 26.90 7.26
C PHE A 121 -17.16 27.18 8.76
N LEU A 122 -16.68 26.28 9.61
CA LEU A 122 -16.66 26.48 11.06
C LEU A 122 -15.79 27.66 11.47
N LEU A 123 -14.60 27.80 10.91
CA LEU A 123 -13.71 28.93 11.17
C LEU A 123 -14.37 30.26 10.77
N ARG A 124 -15.02 30.27 9.61
CA ARG A 124 -15.71 31.47 9.11
C ARG A 124 -16.95 31.81 9.93
N ALA A 125 -17.71 30.83 10.40
CA ALA A 125 -18.85 31.03 11.29
C ALA A 125 -18.43 31.62 12.64
N ASN A 126 -17.21 31.34 13.10
CA ASN A 126 -16.61 31.94 14.31
C ASN A 126 -15.92 33.30 14.07
N GLY A 127 -16.13 33.94 12.91
CA GLY A 127 -15.60 35.25 12.60
C GLY A 127 -14.14 35.30 12.14
N LEU A 128 -13.51 34.12 11.95
CA LEU A 128 -12.13 34.04 11.46
C LEU A 128 -12.09 34.20 9.95
N GLY A 129 -11.44 35.24 9.44
CA GLY A 129 -11.33 35.60 8.03
C GLY A 129 -10.35 34.71 7.23
N VAL A 130 -10.33 33.41 7.46
CA VAL A 130 -9.41 32.46 6.80
C VAL A 130 -9.85 32.21 5.36
N ARG A 131 -8.90 32.25 4.41
CA ARG A 131 -9.15 31.90 3.02
C ARG A 131 -9.37 30.39 2.87
N PHE A 132 -10.25 30.01 1.93
CA PHE A 132 -10.51 28.59 1.64
C PHE A 132 -9.24 27.77 1.37
N ILE A 133 -8.33 28.30 0.54
CA ILE A 133 -7.07 27.65 0.20
C ILE A 133 -6.15 27.47 1.43
N GLU A 134 -6.16 28.41 2.36
CA GLU A 134 -5.38 28.30 3.59
C GLU A 134 -5.94 27.21 4.51
N ALA A 135 -7.26 27.15 4.64
CA ALA A 135 -7.93 26.08 5.38
C ALA A 135 -7.64 24.69 4.77
N GLN A 136 -7.66 24.58 3.43
CA GLN A 136 -7.28 23.34 2.74
C GLN A 136 -5.81 22.96 3.06
N LYS A 137 -4.86 23.89 2.98
CA LYS A 137 -3.45 23.62 3.31
C LYS A 137 -3.28 23.09 4.74
N PHE A 138 -3.94 23.72 5.70
CA PHE A 138 -3.90 23.25 7.09
C PHE A 138 -4.54 21.87 7.25
N GLY A 139 -5.64 21.61 6.55
CA GLY A 139 -6.27 20.29 6.53
C GLY A 139 -5.34 19.19 5.98
N TRP A 140 -4.66 19.45 4.87
CA TRP A 140 -3.69 18.52 4.29
C TRP A 140 -2.50 18.29 5.22
N ILE A 141 -1.97 19.34 5.82
CA ILE A 141 -0.90 19.25 6.82
C ILE A 141 -1.35 18.40 8.01
N GLY A 142 -2.57 18.64 8.53
CA GLY A 142 -3.14 17.88 9.63
C GLY A 142 -3.33 16.40 9.28
N LEU A 143 -3.83 16.11 8.08
CA LEU A 143 -3.98 14.74 7.57
C LEU A 143 -2.63 14.03 7.51
N PHE A 144 -1.60 14.71 6.99
CA PHE A 144 -0.24 14.15 6.92
C PHE A 144 0.28 13.82 8.33
N PHE A 145 0.17 14.75 9.26
CA PHE A 145 0.65 14.51 10.63
C PHE A 145 -0.13 13.42 11.34
N ASN A 146 -1.44 13.33 11.13
CA ASN A 146 -2.28 12.30 11.74
C ASN A 146 -1.94 10.88 11.22
N ASN A 147 -1.44 10.77 9.99
CA ASN A 147 -1.02 9.48 9.44
C ASN A 147 0.44 9.10 9.79
N VAL A 148 1.28 10.08 10.12
CA VAL A 148 2.72 9.87 10.39
C VAL A 148 3.02 9.85 11.89
N MET A 149 2.18 10.49 12.69
CA MET A 149 2.29 10.53 14.16
C MET A 149 0.98 10.01 14.76
N PRO A 150 0.88 8.70 15.00
CA PRO A 150 -0.26 8.11 15.73
C PRO A 150 -0.28 8.54 17.20
#